data_e504b46c7cbd08d068949263aa08c93e
#
_entry.id   e504b46c7cbd08d068949263aa08c93e
#
_cell.length_a   1.000
_cell.length_b   1.000
_cell.length_c   1.000
_cell.angle_alpha   90.00
_cell.angle_beta   90.00
_cell.angle_gamma   90.00
#
_symmetry.space_group_name_H-M   'P 1'
#
loop_
_entity.id
_entity.type
_entity.pdbx_description
1 polymer ?
#
loop_
_entity_poly.entity_id
_entity_poly.type
_entity_poly.pdbx_seq_one_letter_code
_entity_poly.pdbx_strand_id
1 'polypeptide(L)'
;MRSAEVSAVTAGASEDRAAGQATGVDQTGPRRPGRPRSERADRAIIDAALSLYAETGPEGLCIEKVAARAGVGKATIYRRWPGKEDLLLDAIAALQSPLPEPTGRSVREDLVALLSALCEGFADPRRVREFALLLGEGAKYPRLMARYVETVLEPRREVIRSVLRRGVAIGELRASVDIEAALFMLTGAVIARGKTEPGSIPPGYAGRVVDELLLGLSPR
;
A
#
# COMPACT_ATOMS: atom_id res chain seq x y z
N MET A 1 9.38 39.42 -62.25
CA MET A 1 9.37 38.93 -63.64
C MET A 1 8.49 37.70 -63.64
N ARG A 2 7.38 37.87 -64.22
CA ARG A 2 6.67 37.09 -65.28
C ARG A 2 6.21 35.70 -64.81
N SER A 3 4.91 35.56 -64.62
CA SER A 3 3.87 35.31 -65.67
C SER A 3 3.96 33.83 -66.12
N ALA A 4 2.95 33.04 -66.29
CA ALA A 4 1.52 33.22 -66.60
C ALA A 4 0.91 31.82 -66.52
N GLU A 5 -0.33 31.62 -66.06
CA GLU A 5 -1.55 31.47 -66.94
C GLU A 5 -1.46 30.24 -67.85
N VAL A 6 -2.42 29.39 -68.06
CA VAL A 6 -3.83 29.62 -68.36
C VAL A 6 -4.53 28.23 -68.42
N SER A 7 -5.70 28.07 -67.90
CA SER A 7 -7.01 27.84 -68.53
C SER A 7 -7.31 26.39 -68.99
N ALA A 8 -8.29 25.83 -68.47
CA ALA A 8 -9.75 25.85 -68.68
C ALA A 8 -10.24 24.70 -69.60
N VAL A 9 -11.38 24.21 -69.28
CA VAL A 9 -12.62 24.03 -69.99
C VAL A 9 -13.11 22.58 -70.17
N THR A 10 -14.16 22.35 -69.55
CA THR A 10 -15.57 21.92 -69.82
C THR A 10 -15.91 20.45 -69.97
N ALA A 11 -16.82 20.11 -69.14
CA ALA A 11 -18.23 19.75 -69.36
C ALA A 11 -18.56 18.28 -69.81
N GLY A 12 -19.55 17.78 -69.15
CA GLY A 12 -20.37 16.74 -69.66
C GLY A 12 -21.06 15.87 -68.64
N ALA A 13 -22.34 16.14 -68.46
CA ALA A 13 -23.32 15.45 -67.62
C ALA A 13 -23.59 14.01 -68.03
N SER A 14 -23.99 13.18 -67.08
CA SER A 14 -25.34 12.64 -66.96
C SER A 14 -25.42 11.41 -66.07
N GLU A 15 -26.39 11.48 -65.22
CA GLU A 15 -27.19 10.46 -64.52
C GLU A 15 -26.93 9.01 -64.85
N ASP A 16 -26.81 8.12 -63.87
CA ASP A 16 -27.83 7.11 -63.64
C ASP A 16 -27.78 6.52 -62.20
N ARG A 17 -28.96 6.16 -61.70
CA ARG A 17 -29.30 5.57 -60.42
C ARG A 17 -28.91 4.10 -60.37
N ALA A 18 -28.37 3.64 -59.29
CA ALA A 18 -28.70 2.31 -58.76
C ALA A 18 -28.39 2.19 -57.30
N ALA A 19 -29.38 1.75 -56.54
CA ALA A 19 -29.37 1.44 -55.13
C ALA A 19 -28.42 0.28 -54.81
N GLY A 20 -27.62 0.44 -53.71
CA GLY A 20 -26.79 -0.62 -53.17
C GLY A 20 -26.64 -0.45 -51.67
N GLN A 21 -27.19 -1.38 -50.94
CA GLN A 21 -27.32 -1.52 -49.48
C GLN A 21 -26.02 -1.22 -48.73
N ALA A 22 -26.13 -0.32 -47.75
CA ALA A 22 -25.10 -0.09 -46.76
C ALA A 22 -25.14 -1.22 -45.71
N THR A 23 -24.19 -2.13 -45.74
CA THR A 23 -23.85 -3.02 -44.64
C THR A 23 -23.03 -2.21 -43.65
N GLY A 24 -23.66 -1.86 -42.54
CA GLY A 24 -23.00 -1.22 -41.39
C GLY A 24 -21.96 -2.17 -40.80
N VAL A 25 -20.69 -1.86 -40.98
CA VAL A 25 -19.58 -2.49 -40.23
C VAL A 25 -19.56 -1.87 -38.85
N ASP A 26 -20.03 -2.65 -37.88
CA ASP A 26 -19.92 -2.38 -36.45
C ASP A 26 -18.45 -2.30 -36.09
N GLN A 27 -17.93 -1.07 -35.86
CA GLN A 27 -16.58 -0.82 -35.33
C GLN A 27 -16.62 -0.80 -33.79
N THR A 28 -16.94 -1.94 -33.21
CA THR A 28 -16.62 -2.18 -31.79
C THR A 28 -15.19 -2.65 -31.68
N GLY A 29 -14.25 -1.71 -31.79
CA GLY A 29 -12.87 -1.95 -31.39
C GLY A 29 -12.79 -2.23 -29.90
N PRO A 30 -11.84 -3.09 -29.42
CA PRO A 30 -11.73 -3.46 -28.03
C PRO A 30 -11.48 -2.22 -27.17
N ARG A 31 -12.38 -1.97 -26.19
CA ARG A 31 -12.23 -0.90 -25.20
C ARG A 31 -10.93 -1.14 -24.45
N ARG A 32 -9.96 -0.25 -24.63
CA ARG A 32 -8.70 -0.23 -23.88
C ARG A 32 -9.00 -0.18 -22.37
N PRO A 33 -8.35 -1.02 -21.53
CA PRO A 33 -8.56 -1.02 -20.09
C PRO A 33 -8.18 0.33 -19.50
N GLY A 34 -9.11 0.97 -18.80
CA GLY A 34 -8.91 2.28 -18.17
C GLY A 34 -8.03 2.20 -16.95
N ARG A 35 -6.71 2.31 -17.09
CA ARG A 35 -5.74 2.21 -15.99
C ARG A 35 -5.59 3.45 -15.08
N PRO A 36 -5.64 4.74 -15.49
CA PRO A 36 -5.29 5.84 -14.59
C PRO A 36 -6.41 6.29 -13.63
N ARG A 37 -7.67 6.19 -14.02
CA ARG A 37 -8.81 6.65 -13.19
C ARG A 37 -9.09 5.75 -11.99
N SER A 38 -8.76 4.48 -12.08
CA SER A 38 -8.98 3.47 -11.05
C SER A 38 -8.08 3.70 -9.83
N GLU A 39 -6.76 3.83 -10.02
CA GLU A 39 -5.79 4.01 -8.93
C GLU A 39 -5.96 5.35 -8.18
N ARG A 40 -6.31 6.42 -8.91
CA ARG A 40 -6.59 7.72 -8.28
C ARG A 40 -7.86 7.68 -7.42
N ALA A 41 -8.89 6.99 -7.88
CA ALA A 41 -10.11 6.82 -7.10
C ALA A 41 -9.85 5.98 -5.85
N ASP A 42 -9.04 4.92 -5.94
CA ASP A 42 -8.67 4.07 -4.80
C ASP A 42 -7.92 4.84 -3.75
N ARG A 43 -6.92 5.60 -4.15
CA ARG A 43 -6.18 6.46 -3.24
C ARG A 43 -7.09 7.47 -2.56
N ALA A 44 -7.98 8.14 -3.30
CA ALA A 44 -8.94 9.08 -2.72
C ALA A 44 -9.90 8.42 -1.71
N ILE A 45 -10.33 7.18 -1.97
CA ILE A 45 -11.19 6.41 -1.06
C ILE A 45 -10.42 6.04 0.21
N ILE A 46 -9.19 5.55 0.08
CA ILE A 46 -8.31 5.19 1.20
C ILE A 46 -8.02 6.42 2.07
N ASP A 47 -7.63 7.56 1.47
CA ASP A 47 -7.36 8.80 2.19
C ASP A 47 -8.61 9.33 2.92
N ALA A 48 -9.78 9.23 2.30
CA ALA A 48 -11.06 9.61 2.90
C ALA A 48 -11.41 8.70 4.08
N ALA A 49 -11.18 7.39 3.96
CA ALA A 49 -11.43 6.41 5.02
C ALA A 49 -10.53 6.67 6.23
N LEU A 50 -9.21 6.88 6.01
CA LEU A 50 -8.25 7.21 7.07
C LEU A 50 -8.60 8.51 7.79
N SER A 51 -8.94 9.56 7.03
CA SER A 51 -9.33 10.85 7.61
C SER A 51 -10.57 10.71 8.49
N LEU A 52 -11.60 10.01 8.01
CA LEU A 52 -12.82 9.75 8.79
C LEU A 52 -12.54 8.89 10.02
N TYR A 53 -11.72 7.87 9.88
CA TYR A 53 -11.31 7.03 11.00
C TYR A 53 -10.60 7.85 12.09
N ALA A 54 -9.67 8.72 11.69
CA ALA A 54 -8.96 9.61 12.62
C ALA A 54 -9.88 10.62 13.33
N GLU A 55 -10.95 11.06 12.66
CA GLU A 55 -11.93 12.03 13.20
C GLU A 55 -12.96 11.38 14.12
N THR A 56 -13.44 10.18 13.78
CA THR A 56 -14.67 9.62 14.34
C THR A 56 -14.53 8.19 14.89
N GLY A 57 -13.33 7.61 14.77
CA GLY A 57 -13.09 6.20 15.12
C GLY A 57 -13.79 5.21 14.17
N PRO A 58 -13.70 3.90 14.47
CA PRO A 58 -14.29 2.85 13.63
C PRO A 58 -15.83 2.92 13.54
N GLU A 59 -16.50 3.40 14.60
CA GLU A 59 -17.97 3.50 14.63
C GLU A 59 -18.48 4.60 13.71
N GLY A 60 -17.79 5.74 13.68
CA GLY A 60 -18.16 6.88 12.86
C GLY A 60 -17.84 6.72 11.37
N LEU A 61 -17.04 5.70 11.03
CA LEU A 61 -16.74 5.36 9.66
C LEU A 61 -17.95 4.72 8.98
N CYS A 62 -18.49 5.35 7.93
CA CYS A 62 -19.52 4.77 7.09
C CYS A 62 -19.22 5.02 5.61
N ILE A 63 -19.65 4.09 4.77
CA ILE A 63 -19.36 4.11 3.31
C ILE A 63 -19.92 5.37 2.64
N GLU A 64 -21.08 5.86 3.13
CA GLU A 64 -21.70 7.10 2.63
C GLU A 64 -20.81 8.32 2.80
N LYS A 65 -20.23 8.49 4.00
CA LYS A 65 -19.32 9.59 4.29
C LYS A 65 -18.01 9.47 3.53
N VAL A 66 -17.48 8.25 3.40
CA VAL A 66 -16.28 7.99 2.59
C VAL A 66 -16.53 8.33 1.13
N ALA A 67 -17.65 7.88 0.55
CA ALA A 67 -18.01 8.14 -0.83
C ALA A 67 -18.14 9.65 -1.10
N ALA A 68 -18.83 10.37 -0.21
CA ALA A 68 -18.99 11.82 -0.30
C ALA A 68 -17.63 12.55 -0.23
N ARG A 69 -16.76 12.18 0.72
CA ARG A 69 -15.44 12.80 0.90
C ARG A 69 -14.48 12.49 -0.26
N ALA A 70 -14.52 11.26 -0.79
CA ALA A 70 -13.70 10.84 -1.91
C ALA A 70 -14.23 11.32 -3.29
N GLY A 71 -15.43 11.88 -3.36
CA GLY A 71 -16.06 12.32 -4.59
C GLY A 71 -16.41 11.16 -5.54
N VAL A 72 -16.80 9.99 -4.99
CA VAL A 72 -17.14 8.80 -5.75
C VAL A 72 -18.54 8.26 -5.39
N GLY A 73 -19.12 7.47 -6.29
CA GLY A 73 -20.35 6.73 -5.98
C GLY A 73 -20.09 5.54 -5.05
N LYS A 74 -21.04 5.22 -4.14
CA LYS A 74 -20.97 4.04 -3.24
C LYS A 74 -20.68 2.74 -3.98
N ALA A 75 -21.26 2.54 -5.16
CA ALA A 75 -21.01 1.37 -6.00
C ALA A 75 -19.52 1.20 -6.38
N THR A 76 -18.77 2.30 -6.48
CA THR A 76 -17.32 2.26 -6.75
C THR A 76 -16.57 1.67 -5.56
N ILE A 77 -17.00 1.96 -4.35
CA ILE A 77 -16.41 1.43 -3.11
C ILE A 77 -16.79 -0.05 -2.97
N TYR A 78 -18.09 -0.39 -3.02
CA TYR A 78 -18.55 -1.78 -2.84
C TYR A 78 -18.00 -2.77 -3.87
N ARG A 79 -17.64 -2.31 -5.06
CA ARG A 79 -17.00 -3.19 -6.08
C ARG A 79 -15.64 -3.71 -5.62
N ARG A 80 -14.97 -3.05 -4.66
CA ARG A 80 -13.62 -3.40 -4.18
C ARG A 80 -13.61 -3.86 -2.73
N TRP A 81 -14.40 -3.21 -1.91
CA TRP A 81 -14.50 -3.50 -0.49
C TRP A 81 -15.93 -3.92 -0.17
N PRO A 82 -16.16 -5.21 0.17
CA PRO A 82 -17.50 -5.71 0.53
C PRO A 82 -18.12 -4.99 1.72
N GLY A 83 -17.29 -4.47 2.64
CA GLY A 83 -17.75 -3.77 3.83
C GLY A 83 -16.79 -2.68 4.31
N LYS A 84 -17.25 -1.91 5.31
CA LYS A 84 -16.46 -0.83 5.92
C LYS A 84 -15.20 -1.33 6.62
N GLU A 85 -15.24 -2.55 7.19
CA GLU A 85 -14.09 -3.16 7.85
C GLU A 85 -13.01 -3.53 6.85
N ASP A 86 -13.37 -4.06 5.67
CA ASP A 86 -12.44 -4.39 4.60
C ASP A 86 -11.74 -3.14 4.08
N LEU A 87 -12.52 -2.06 3.87
CA LEU A 87 -11.97 -0.78 3.47
C LEU A 87 -11.02 -0.21 4.54
N LEU A 88 -11.39 -0.31 5.82
CA LEU A 88 -10.56 0.19 6.92
C LEU A 88 -9.26 -0.59 7.04
N LEU A 89 -9.29 -1.92 6.88
CA LEU A 89 -8.09 -2.75 6.90
C LEU A 89 -7.12 -2.38 5.77
N ASP A 90 -7.61 -2.20 4.55
CA ASP A 90 -6.79 -1.77 3.42
C ASP A 90 -6.25 -0.35 3.63
N ALA A 91 -7.06 0.54 4.20
CA ALA A 91 -6.64 1.89 4.52
C ALA A 91 -5.51 1.89 5.56
N ILE A 92 -5.62 1.09 6.62
CA ILE A 92 -4.57 0.94 7.64
C ILE A 92 -3.33 0.25 7.04
N ALA A 93 -3.51 -0.76 6.17
CA ALA A 93 -2.41 -1.39 5.47
C ALA A 93 -1.62 -0.40 4.59
N ALA A 94 -2.32 0.54 3.96
CA ALA A 94 -1.71 1.60 3.14
C ALA A 94 -0.85 2.60 3.95
N LEU A 95 -1.02 2.65 5.27
CA LEU A 95 -0.14 3.43 6.16
C LEU A 95 1.22 2.77 6.36
N GLN A 96 1.32 1.47 6.12
CA GLN A 96 2.57 0.75 6.32
C GLN A 96 3.55 1.08 5.19
N SER A 97 4.81 1.37 5.55
CA SER A 97 5.88 1.48 4.57
C SER A 97 6.10 0.13 3.89
N PRO A 98 6.36 0.09 2.57
CA PRO A 98 6.78 -1.14 1.92
C PRO A 98 7.99 -1.73 2.62
N LEU A 99 8.00 -3.06 2.81
CA LEU A 99 9.19 -3.73 3.29
C LEU A 99 10.15 -3.98 2.13
N PRO A 100 11.46 -3.70 2.31
CA PRO A 100 12.46 -4.13 1.34
C PRO A 100 12.54 -5.65 1.30
N GLU A 101 12.86 -6.19 0.12
CA GLU A 101 13.16 -7.61 0.00
C GLU A 101 14.53 -7.91 0.62
N PRO A 102 14.65 -8.94 1.48
CA PRO A 102 15.94 -9.36 2.02
C PRO A 102 16.90 -9.76 0.91
N THR A 103 18.11 -9.22 0.94
CA THR A 103 19.13 -9.47 -0.10
C THR A 103 19.83 -10.82 0.05
N GLY A 104 19.78 -11.39 1.24
CA GLY A 104 20.46 -12.64 1.56
C GLY A 104 21.97 -12.51 1.83
N ARG A 105 22.55 -11.29 1.76
CA ARG A 105 23.99 -11.08 1.94
C ARG A 105 24.45 -11.26 3.38
N SER A 106 23.76 -10.64 4.32
CA SER A 106 23.97 -10.88 5.74
C SER A 106 22.68 -10.72 6.52
N VAL A 107 22.56 -11.41 7.65
CA VAL A 107 21.41 -11.27 8.56
C VAL A 107 21.30 -9.82 9.07
N ARG A 108 22.45 -9.24 9.43
CA ARG A 108 22.52 -7.86 9.93
C ARG A 108 21.97 -6.85 8.91
N GLU A 109 22.47 -6.89 7.66
CA GLU A 109 22.05 -5.93 6.63
C GLU A 109 20.55 -6.03 6.36
N ASP A 110 20.03 -7.24 6.22
CA ASP A 110 18.62 -7.47 5.96
C ASP A 110 17.74 -7.02 7.13
N LEU A 111 18.12 -7.33 8.38
CA LEU A 111 17.38 -6.86 9.55
C LEU A 111 17.42 -5.33 9.70
N VAL A 112 18.55 -4.70 9.44
CA VAL A 112 18.67 -3.23 9.47
C VAL A 112 17.77 -2.59 8.41
N ALA A 113 17.74 -3.14 7.20
CA ALA A 113 16.87 -2.62 6.13
C ALA A 113 15.38 -2.74 6.50
N LEU A 114 14.95 -3.91 6.99
CA LEU A 114 13.58 -4.16 7.43
C LEU A 114 13.16 -3.25 8.59
N LEU A 115 14.05 -3.09 9.57
CA LEU A 115 13.76 -2.27 10.74
C LEU A 115 13.79 -0.76 10.41
N SER A 116 14.64 -0.34 9.45
CA SER A 116 14.65 1.04 8.95
C SER A 116 13.33 1.40 8.28
N ALA A 117 12.76 0.52 7.47
CA ALA A 117 11.44 0.72 6.88
C ALA A 117 10.33 0.85 7.96
N LEU A 118 10.45 0.13 9.07
CA LEU A 118 9.56 0.30 10.22
C LEU A 118 9.77 1.68 10.89
N CYS A 119 11.02 2.11 11.08
CA CYS A 119 11.34 3.43 11.64
C CYS A 119 10.77 4.58 10.79
N GLU A 120 10.86 4.48 9.46
CA GLU A 120 10.29 5.46 8.52
C GLU A 120 8.77 5.60 8.68
N GLY A 121 8.06 4.51 9.00
CA GLY A 121 6.63 4.55 9.30
C GLY A 121 6.29 5.47 10.49
N PHE A 122 7.21 5.62 11.45
CA PHE A 122 7.06 6.50 12.61
C PHE A 122 7.55 7.94 12.38
N ALA A 123 8.12 8.26 11.24
CA ALA A 123 8.50 9.63 10.89
C ALA A 123 7.28 10.51 10.51
N ASP A 124 6.15 9.91 10.11
CA ASP A 124 4.91 10.62 9.78
C ASP A 124 3.98 10.68 11.01
N PRO A 125 3.76 11.88 11.60
CA PRO A 125 2.88 12.03 12.77
C PRO A 125 1.43 11.59 12.53
N ARG A 126 0.92 11.67 11.27
CA ARG A 126 -0.42 11.16 10.93
C ARG A 126 -0.48 9.65 11.09
N ARG A 127 0.49 8.94 10.52
CA ARG A 127 0.59 7.48 10.62
C ARG A 127 0.71 7.02 12.07
N VAL A 128 1.52 7.71 12.86
CA VAL A 128 1.67 7.42 14.30
C VAL A 128 0.33 7.54 15.01
N ARG A 129 -0.42 8.62 14.76
CA ARG A 129 -1.72 8.85 15.40
C ARG A 129 -2.77 7.81 14.97
N GLU A 130 -2.85 7.50 13.68
CA GLU A 130 -3.80 6.53 13.13
C GLU A 130 -3.48 5.12 13.66
N PHE A 131 -2.22 4.76 13.74
CA PHE A 131 -1.78 3.50 14.33
C PHE A 131 -2.04 3.44 15.84
N ALA A 132 -1.82 4.54 16.59
CA ALA A 132 -2.12 4.61 18.01
C ALA A 132 -3.62 4.45 18.28
N LEU A 133 -4.49 5.04 17.44
CA LEU A 133 -5.94 4.85 17.52
C LEU A 133 -6.33 3.39 17.29
N LEU A 134 -5.76 2.73 16.29
CA LEU A 134 -6.02 1.32 16.01
C LEU A 134 -5.69 0.44 17.21
N LEU A 135 -4.52 0.63 17.81
CA LEU A 135 -4.09 -0.17 18.96
C LEU A 135 -4.87 0.18 20.23
N GLY A 136 -5.23 1.47 20.42
CA GLY A 136 -6.05 1.92 21.56
C GLY A 136 -7.47 1.36 21.51
N GLU A 137 -8.04 1.25 20.33
CA GLU A 137 -9.38 0.73 20.11
C GLU A 137 -9.44 -0.80 19.93
N GLY A 138 -8.28 -1.47 19.86
CA GLY A 138 -8.20 -2.91 19.59
C GLY A 138 -8.99 -3.79 20.58
N ALA A 139 -9.07 -3.37 21.85
CA ALA A 139 -9.86 -4.06 22.85
C ALA A 139 -11.39 -3.97 22.57
N LYS A 140 -11.85 -2.86 21.97
CA LYS A 140 -13.26 -2.68 21.59
C LYS A 140 -13.63 -3.41 20.30
N TYR A 141 -12.65 -3.60 19.39
CA TYR A 141 -12.85 -4.20 18.07
C TYR A 141 -11.96 -5.43 17.86
N PRO A 142 -12.13 -6.50 18.68
CA PRO A 142 -11.23 -7.66 18.66
C PRO A 142 -11.19 -8.38 17.29
N ARG A 143 -12.32 -8.42 16.58
CA ARG A 143 -12.38 -9.01 15.22
C ARG A 143 -11.57 -8.21 14.19
N LEU A 144 -11.68 -6.89 14.21
CA LEU A 144 -10.91 -6.01 13.33
C LEU A 144 -9.42 -6.14 13.64
N MET A 145 -9.05 -6.18 14.93
CA MET A 145 -7.67 -6.36 15.34
C MET A 145 -7.12 -7.73 14.93
N ALA A 146 -7.87 -8.81 15.11
CA ALA A 146 -7.45 -10.13 14.67
C ALA A 146 -7.18 -10.17 13.17
N ARG A 147 -8.09 -9.62 12.36
CA ARG A 147 -7.90 -9.51 10.90
C ARG A 147 -6.70 -8.63 10.53
N TYR A 148 -6.49 -7.51 11.21
CA TYR A 148 -5.32 -6.67 11.00
C TYR A 148 -4.02 -7.43 11.30
N VAL A 149 -3.97 -8.17 12.40
CA VAL A 149 -2.82 -9.01 12.72
C VAL A 149 -2.58 -10.04 11.61
N GLU A 150 -3.62 -10.77 11.23
CA GLU A 150 -3.53 -11.84 10.22
C GLU A 150 -3.14 -11.32 8.83
N THR A 151 -3.80 -10.25 8.36
CA THR A 151 -3.66 -9.82 6.96
C THR A 151 -2.56 -8.78 6.74
N VAL A 152 -2.17 -8.04 7.78
CA VAL A 152 -1.18 -6.96 7.67
C VAL A 152 0.09 -7.26 8.45
N LEU A 153 -0.01 -7.64 9.73
CA LEU A 153 1.18 -7.80 10.57
C LEU A 153 1.89 -9.12 10.34
N GLU A 154 1.17 -10.24 10.26
CA GLU A 154 1.81 -11.56 10.13
C GLU A 154 2.63 -11.74 8.85
N PRO A 155 2.19 -11.31 7.66
CA PRO A 155 3.02 -11.33 6.47
C PRO A 155 4.34 -10.55 6.66
N ARG A 156 4.29 -9.41 7.35
CA ARG A 156 5.48 -8.60 7.62
C ARG A 156 6.42 -9.24 8.64
N ARG A 157 5.86 -9.84 9.68
CA ARG A 157 6.60 -10.61 10.69
C ARG A 157 7.29 -11.82 10.07
N GLU A 158 6.62 -12.49 9.13
CA GLU A 158 7.19 -13.65 8.45
C GLU A 158 8.45 -13.31 7.64
N VAL A 159 8.53 -12.13 7.04
CA VAL A 159 9.77 -11.67 6.39
C VAL A 159 10.93 -11.60 7.40
N ILE A 160 10.70 -11.03 8.59
CA ILE A 160 11.74 -10.96 9.64
C ILE A 160 12.08 -12.36 10.15
N ARG A 161 11.07 -13.21 10.39
CA ARG A 161 11.31 -14.62 10.79
C ARG A 161 12.16 -15.38 9.78
N SER A 162 11.90 -15.17 8.49
CA SER A 162 12.66 -15.82 7.41
C SER A 162 14.14 -15.45 7.46
N VAL A 163 14.45 -14.17 7.71
CA VAL A 163 15.84 -13.70 7.87
C VAL A 163 16.49 -14.31 9.11
N LEU A 164 15.78 -14.34 10.25
CA LEU A 164 16.31 -14.93 11.49
C LEU A 164 16.54 -16.46 11.34
N ARG A 165 15.59 -17.20 10.75
CA ARG A 165 15.75 -18.64 10.47
C ARG A 165 16.92 -18.92 9.54
N ARG A 166 17.09 -18.08 8.49
CA ARG A 166 18.26 -18.17 7.62
C ARG A 166 19.54 -17.98 8.41
N GLY A 167 19.60 -17.00 9.32
CA GLY A 167 20.76 -16.75 10.17
C GLY A 167 21.14 -17.96 11.03
N VAL A 168 20.15 -18.67 11.56
CA VAL A 168 20.38 -19.95 12.26
C VAL A 168 20.93 -21.01 11.30
N ALA A 169 20.30 -21.15 10.12
CA ALA A 169 20.68 -22.18 9.16
C ALA A 169 22.12 -22.04 8.63
N ILE A 170 22.61 -20.79 8.47
CA ILE A 170 23.98 -20.52 8.00
C ILE A 170 25.00 -20.30 9.13
N GLY A 171 24.57 -20.40 10.39
CA GLY A 171 25.44 -20.29 11.57
C GLY A 171 25.82 -18.85 11.97
N GLU A 172 25.21 -17.82 11.39
CA GLU A 172 25.36 -16.42 11.85
C GLU A 172 24.66 -16.19 13.20
N LEU A 173 23.63 -16.97 13.50
CA LEU A 173 22.92 -16.95 14.78
C LEU A 173 23.06 -18.32 15.48
N ARG A 174 23.06 -18.32 16.82
CA ARG A 174 23.07 -19.56 17.60
C ARG A 174 21.85 -20.43 17.31
N ALA A 175 22.01 -21.75 17.30
CA ALA A 175 20.92 -22.69 16.99
C ALA A 175 19.75 -22.63 18.01
N SER A 176 20.02 -22.18 19.25
CA SER A 176 19.05 -22.08 20.34
C SER A 176 18.33 -20.73 20.41
N VAL A 177 18.37 -19.91 19.33
CA VAL A 177 17.67 -18.60 19.35
C VAL A 177 16.15 -18.82 19.34
N ASP A 178 15.46 -18.08 20.21
CA ASP A 178 14.01 -17.95 20.14
C ASP A 178 13.66 -16.90 19.08
N ILE A 179 13.20 -17.36 17.92
CA ILE A 179 12.87 -16.54 16.76
C ILE A 179 11.75 -15.54 17.09
N GLU A 180 10.74 -15.96 17.87
CA GLU A 180 9.62 -15.07 18.22
C GLU A 180 10.08 -13.99 19.21
N ALA A 181 10.85 -14.35 20.23
CA ALA A 181 11.42 -13.38 21.14
C ALA A 181 12.30 -12.35 20.40
N ALA A 182 13.18 -12.80 19.51
CA ALA A 182 14.03 -11.94 18.70
C ALA A 182 13.21 -10.99 17.81
N LEU A 183 12.17 -11.50 17.15
CA LEU A 183 11.22 -10.70 16.35
C LEU A 183 10.60 -9.56 17.19
N PHE A 184 10.05 -9.92 18.36
CA PHE A 184 9.39 -8.93 19.22
C PHE A 184 10.36 -7.95 19.87
N MET A 185 11.60 -8.34 20.18
CA MET A 185 12.65 -7.45 20.64
C MET A 185 12.99 -6.40 19.57
N LEU A 186 13.19 -6.82 18.32
CA LEU A 186 13.47 -5.94 17.18
C LEU A 186 12.34 -4.94 16.94
N THR A 187 11.14 -5.44 16.73
CA THR A 187 9.98 -4.61 16.36
C THR A 187 9.48 -3.79 17.55
N GLY A 188 9.49 -4.37 18.74
CA GLY A 188 9.05 -3.74 19.97
C GLY A 188 9.88 -2.51 20.36
N ALA A 189 11.19 -2.54 20.16
CA ALA A 189 12.06 -1.40 20.40
C ALA A 189 11.67 -0.16 19.57
N VAL A 190 11.38 -0.36 18.28
CA VAL A 190 10.96 0.72 17.37
C VAL A 190 9.54 1.19 17.71
N ILE A 191 8.61 0.26 17.90
CA ILE A 191 7.20 0.56 18.18
C ILE A 191 7.08 1.31 19.52
N ALA A 192 7.76 0.84 20.58
CA ALA A 192 7.71 1.49 21.88
C ALA A 192 8.23 2.92 21.80
N ARG A 193 9.41 3.12 21.19
CA ARG A 193 9.99 4.44 21.02
C ARG A 193 9.12 5.36 20.16
N GLY A 194 8.67 4.88 19.00
CA GLY A 194 7.82 5.67 18.12
C GLY A 194 6.50 6.11 18.74
N LYS A 195 5.99 5.34 19.72
CA LYS A 195 4.76 5.67 20.45
C LYS A 195 5.00 6.63 21.61
N THR A 196 6.06 6.42 22.38
CA THR A 196 6.33 7.19 23.60
C THR A 196 7.03 8.51 23.30
N GLU A 197 7.77 8.56 22.22
CA GLU A 197 8.57 9.72 21.80
C GLU A 197 8.33 10.02 20.30
N PRO A 198 7.14 10.50 19.92
CA PRO A 198 6.82 10.77 18.50
C PRO A 198 7.82 11.72 17.85
N GLY A 199 8.31 11.36 16.66
CA GLY A 199 9.33 12.14 15.94
C GLY A 199 10.76 12.01 16.47
N SER A 200 11.01 11.15 17.45
CA SER A 200 12.32 11.02 18.12
C SER A 200 13.13 9.79 17.70
N ILE A 201 12.73 9.07 16.65
CA ILE A 201 13.56 7.96 16.17
C ILE A 201 14.79 8.55 15.47
N PRO A 202 15.99 8.47 16.11
CA PRO A 202 17.16 9.11 15.58
C PRO A 202 17.74 8.32 14.39
N PRO A 203 18.48 8.99 13.50
CA PRO A 203 19.18 8.31 12.41
C PRO A 203 20.04 7.15 12.93
N GLY A 204 20.01 6.03 12.19
CA GLY A 204 20.76 4.83 12.54
C GLY A 204 20.22 4.04 13.72
N TYR A 205 19.02 4.37 14.25
CA TYR A 205 18.42 3.65 15.38
C TYR A 205 18.20 2.17 15.06
N ALA A 206 17.70 1.86 13.86
CA ALA A 206 17.52 0.49 13.40
C ALA A 206 18.81 -0.33 13.50
N GLY A 207 19.93 0.23 13.03
CA GLY A 207 21.25 -0.41 13.12
C GLY A 207 21.65 -0.71 14.56
N ARG A 208 21.50 0.26 15.48
CA ARG A 208 21.84 0.04 16.88
C ARG A 208 21.00 -1.04 17.55
N VAL A 209 19.67 -1.05 17.29
CA VAL A 209 18.78 -2.10 17.83
C VAL A 209 19.19 -3.48 17.32
N VAL A 210 19.51 -3.58 16.02
CA VAL A 210 19.97 -4.84 15.43
C VAL A 210 21.31 -5.26 16.01
N ASP A 211 22.27 -4.34 16.15
CA ASP A 211 23.61 -4.64 16.68
C ASP A 211 23.54 -5.16 18.13
N GLU A 212 22.78 -4.49 18.99
CA GLU A 212 22.60 -4.93 20.39
C GLU A 212 21.93 -6.30 20.47
N LEU A 213 20.92 -6.56 19.62
CA LEU A 213 20.29 -7.88 19.58
C LEU A 213 21.28 -8.96 19.11
N LEU A 214 22.01 -8.69 18.04
CA LEU A 214 22.95 -9.68 17.46
C LEU A 214 24.08 -10.01 18.42
N LEU A 215 24.57 -9.07 19.24
CA LEU A 215 25.54 -9.34 20.31
C LEU A 215 25.05 -10.42 21.29
N GLY A 216 23.73 -10.41 21.60
CA GLY A 216 23.11 -11.44 22.45
C GLY A 216 22.79 -12.77 21.74
N LEU A 217 22.73 -12.76 20.39
CA LEU A 217 22.37 -13.94 19.57
C LEU A 217 23.56 -14.59 18.86
N SER A 218 24.76 -14.01 18.94
CA SER A 218 25.97 -14.56 18.34
C SER A 218 26.27 -15.98 18.84
N PRO A 219 26.84 -16.83 18.00
CA PRO A 219 27.36 -18.14 18.44
C PRO A 219 28.38 -17.94 19.58
N ARG A 220 28.35 -18.82 20.58
CA ARG A 220 29.35 -18.90 21.65
C ARG A 220 30.41 -19.90 21.29
#